data_adef4616cdfdb0bb87c70c3a03485274
#
_entry.id   adef4616cdfdb0bb87c70c3a03485274
#
_cell.length_a   1.000
_cell.length_b   1.000
_cell.length_c   1.000
_cell.angle_alpha   90.00
_cell.angle_beta   90.00
_cell.angle_gamma   90.00
#
_symmetry.space_group_name_H-M   'P 1'
#
loop_
_entity.id
_entity.type
_entity.pdbx_description
1 polymer ?
#
loop_
_entity_poly.entity_id
_entity_poly.type
_entity_poly.pdbx_seq_one_letter_code
_entity_poly.pdbx_strand_id
1 'polypeptide(L)'
;MLRVIHAYHVKPGIDEEAFVEWLDSQLDDVTRRFGCIGRKTWVFLDGFEGTYDRHKDIRRPRYLNEAFWVGEEAANSFRQWLLSPEGEPLRRRWFDSITDHTVLRYVDYEPARVVTDD
;
A
#
# COMPACT_ATOMS: atom_id res chain seq x y z
N MET A 1 9.58 -12.26 5.00
CA MET A 1 8.33 -11.50 4.91
C MET A 1 8.43 -10.45 3.81
N LEU A 2 7.37 -10.27 3.09
CA LEU A 2 7.26 -9.25 2.04
C LEU A 2 6.25 -8.18 2.46
N ARG A 3 6.65 -6.91 2.32
CA ARG A 3 5.76 -5.76 2.48
C ARG A 3 5.49 -5.15 1.11
N VAL A 4 4.23 -4.97 0.78
CA VAL A 4 3.82 -4.28 -0.43
C VAL A 4 3.10 -3.00 -0.02
N ILE A 5 3.60 -1.86 -0.49
CA ILE A 5 3.08 -0.55 -0.13
C ILE A 5 2.60 0.15 -1.40
N HIS A 6 1.32 0.52 -1.43
CA HIS A 6 0.77 1.40 -2.45
C HIS A 6 0.70 2.81 -1.87
N ALA A 7 1.48 3.73 -2.44
CA ALA A 7 1.50 5.13 -2.04
C ALA A 7 0.71 5.93 -3.07
N TYR A 8 -0.21 6.80 -2.63
CA TYR A 8 -1.09 7.49 -3.57
C TYR A 8 -1.76 8.71 -2.97
N HIS A 9 -2.39 9.49 -3.85
CA HIS A 9 -3.34 10.53 -3.52
C HIS A 9 -4.69 10.14 -4.11
N VAL A 10 -5.77 10.58 -3.49
CA VAL A 10 -7.12 10.42 -4.05
C VAL A 10 -7.39 11.58 -5.00
N LYS A 11 -7.97 11.29 -6.16
CA LYS A 11 -8.27 12.32 -7.17
C LYS A 11 -9.24 13.36 -6.62
N PRO A 12 -9.09 14.63 -7.03
CA PRO A 12 -10.07 15.66 -6.68
C PRO A 12 -11.49 15.26 -7.09
N GLY A 13 -12.47 15.63 -6.28
CA GLY A 13 -13.87 15.33 -6.54
C GLY A 13 -14.35 13.99 -6.03
N ILE A 14 -13.46 13.17 -5.51
CA ILE A 14 -13.80 11.88 -4.88
C ILE A 14 -13.79 12.07 -3.37
N ASP A 15 -14.80 11.52 -2.69
CA ASP A 15 -14.86 11.51 -1.23
C ASP A 15 -13.75 10.60 -0.70
N GLU A 16 -12.69 11.20 -0.12
CA GLU A 16 -11.52 10.47 0.34
C GLU A 16 -11.85 9.42 1.40
N GLU A 17 -12.61 9.80 2.42
CA GLU A 17 -12.94 8.89 3.53
C GLU A 17 -13.74 7.70 3.03
N ALA A 18 -14.76 7.94 2.23
CA ALA A 18 -15.59 6.88 1.67
C ALA A 18 -14.78 5.96 0.78
N PHE A 19 -13.86 6.52 -0.03
CA PHE A 19 -13.00 5.73 -0.89
C PHE A 19 -12.04 4.85 -0.08
N VAL A 20 -11.39 5.41 0.93
CA VAL A 20 -10.42 4.67 1.74
C VAL A 20 -11.12 3.55 2.52
N GLU A 21 -12.29 3.81 3.09
CA GLU A 21 -13.08 2.78 3.77
C GLU A 21 -13.48 1.65 2.83
N TRP A 22 -13.94 2.01 1.64
CA TRP A 22 -14.31 1.02 0.62
C TRP A 22 -13.10 0.17 0.24
N LEU A 23 -11.96 0.80 -0.04
CA LEU A 23 -10.75 0.10 -0.45
C LEU A 23 -10.26 -0.85 0.64
N ASP A 24 -10.19 -0.38 1.88
CA ASP A 24 -9.78 -1.21 3.01
C ASP A 24 -10.68 -2.42 3.18
N SER A 25 -11.99 -2.24 3.11
CA SER A 25 -12.94 -3.33 3.22
C SER A 25 -12.76 -4.36 2.11
N GLN A 26 -12.61 -3.90 0.88
CA GLN A 26 -12.42 -4.79 -0.27
C GLN A 26 -11.11 -5.55 -0.19
N LEU A 27 -10.03 -4.84 0.14
CA LEU A 27 -8.71 -5.46 0.20
C LEU A 27 -8.55 -6.40 1.39
N ASP A 28 -9.15 -6.08 2.54
CA ASP A 28 -9.14 -6.99 3.68
C ASP A 28 -9.76 -8.33 3.31
N ASP A 29 -10.87 -8.30 2.60
CA ASP A 29 -11.57 -9.52 2.19
C ASP A 29 -10.78 -10.29 1.12
N VAL A 30 -10.39 -9.62 0.06
CA VAL A 30 -9.75 -10.28 -1.09
C VAL A 30 -8.35 -10.78 -0.75
N THR A 31 -7.52 -9.93 -0.12
CA THR A 31 -6.13 -10.32 0.17
C THR A 31 -6.05 -11.48 1.16
N ARG A 32 -7.01 -11.55 2.09
CA ARG A 32 -7.08 -12.66 3.04
C ARG A 32 -7.23 -13.99 2.32
N ARG A 33 -8.01 -14.04 1.24
CA ARG A 33 -8.20 -15.26 0.45
C ARG A 33 -6.91 -15.76 -0.20
N PHE A 34 -5.93 -14.86 -0.39
CA PHE A 34 -4.63 -15.19 -0.98
C PHE A 34 -3.52 -15.35 0.06
N GLY A 35 -3.87 -15.35 1.36
CA GLY A 35 -2.90 -15.58 2.41
C GLY A 35 -2.18 -14.34 2.92
N CYS A 36 -2.77 -13.16 2.74
CA CYS A 36 -2.22 -11.94 3.34
C CYS A 36 -2.22 -12.06 4.87
N ILE A 37 -1.09 -11.73 5.49
CA ILE A 37 -0.93 -11.84 6.93
C ILE A 37 -1.61 -10.69 7.67
N GLY A 38 -1.58 -9.51 7.08
CA GLY A 38 -2.19 -8.32 7.66
C GLY A 38 -2.07 -7.13 6.72
N ARG A 39 -2.85 -6.10 7.00
CA ARG A 39 -2.86 -4.86 6.23
C ARG A 39 -2.94 -3.67 7.14
N LYS A 40 -2.46 -2.53 6.67
CA LYS A 40 -2.60 -1.27 7.38
C LYS A 40 -2.63 -0.11 6.39
N THR A 41 -3.54 0.82 6.62
CA THR A 41 -3.60 2.07 5.87
C THR A 41 -3.08 3.20 6.75
N TRP A 42 -2.20 4.02 6.18
CA TRP A 42 -1.58 5.15 6.84
C TRP A 42 -2.00 6.42 6.12
N VAL A 43 -2.22 7.49 6.88
CA VAL A 43 -2.47 8.82 6.32
C VAL A 43 -1.29 9.72 6.67
N PHE A 44 -0.87 10.56 5.72
CA PHE A 44 0.25 11.45 5.92
C PHE A 44 -0.04 12.45 7.05
N LEU A 45 0.86 12.53 8.01
CA LEU A 45 0.79 13.51 9.09
C LEU A 45 1.70 14.71 8.78
N ASP A 46 2.99 14.46 8.71
CA ASP A 46 3.99 15.47 8.39
C ASP A 46 5.29 14.81 7.95
N GLY A 47 6.22 15.60 7.45
CA GLY A 47 7.53 15.11 7.08
C GLY A 47 8.46 16.26 6.72
N PHE A 48 9.74 15.99 6.76
CA PHE A 48 10.77 16.97 6.40
C PHE A 48 11.95 16.23 5.79
N GLU A 49 12.79 16.97 5.07
CA GLU A 49 13.99 16.39 4.49
C GLU A 49 15.04 16.17 5.56
N GLY A 50 15.64 14.98 5.60
CA GLY A 50 16.64 14.60 6.57
C GLY A 50 18.03 15.17 6.27
N THR A 51 18.21 15.85 5.15
CA THR A 51 19.44 16.50 4.75
C THR A 51 19.16 17.97 4.40
N TYR A 52 20.21 18.78 4.26
CA TYR A 52 20.05 20.17 3.83
C TYR A 52 19.72 20.30 2.34
N ASP A 53 19.33 19.22 1.73
CA ASP A 53 18.93 19.22 0.34
C ASP A 53 17.62 20.00 0.16
N ARG A 54 17.68 21.04 -0.68
CA ARG A 54 16.57 21.97 -0.87
C ARG A 54 15.71 21.65 -2.09
N HIS A 55 15.60 20.40 -2.44
CA HIS A 55 14.66 20.02 -3.49
C HIS A 55 13.24 20.30 -3.02
N LYS A 56 12.61 21.25 -3.68
CA LYS A 56 11.43 21.94 -3.16
C LYS A 56 10.10 21.28 -3.49
N ASP A 57 10.07 20.32 -4.39
CA ASP A 57 8.82 19.86 -4.96
C ASP A 57 8.57 18.38 -4.74
N ILE A 58 9.09 17.85 -3.63
CA ILE A 58 8.79 16.45 -3.28
C ILE A 58 7.35 16.38 -2.80
N ARG A 59 6.48 15.84 -3.64
CA ARG A 59 5.11 15.59 -3.27
C ARG A 59 5.04 14.31 -2.47
N ARG A 60 4.65 14.42 -1.21
CA ARG A 60 4.54 13.27 -0.34
C ARG A 60 3.19 12.59 -0.55
N PRO A 61 3.15 11.25 -0.58
CA PRO A 61 1.88 10.55 -0.72
C PRO A 61 0.97 10.84 0.46
N ARG A 62 -0.31 11.06 0.17
CA ARG A 62 -1.32 11.28 1.20
C ARG A 62 -1.63 10.02 1.97
N TYR A 63 -1.70 8.88 1.27
CA TYR A 63 -2.04 7.59 1.85
C TYR A 63 -0.99 6.54 1.51
N LEU A 64 -0.76 5.62 2.48
CA LEU A 64 -0.01 4.40 2.25
C LEU A 64 -0.94 3.22 2.57
N ASN A 65 -1.08 2.31 1.63
CA ASN A 65 -1.83 1.08 1.80
C ASN A 65 -0.81 -0.05 1.85
N GLU A 66 -0.63 -0.64 3.03
CA GLU A 66 0.42 -1.61 3.29
C GLU A 66 -0.17 -3.00 3.51
N ALA A 67 0.43 -3.99 2.86
CA ALA A 67 0.05 -5.40 3.05
C ALA A 67 1.29 -6.22 3.37
N PHE A 68 1.11 -7.19 4.26
CA PHE A 68 2.18 -8.09 4.71
C PHE A 68 1.91 -9.50 4.20
N TRP A 69 2.91 -10.11 3.57
CA TRP A 69 2.83 -11.44 2.98
C TRP A 69 3.98 -12.31 3.49
N VAL A 70 3.75 -13.63 3.57
CA VAL A 70 4.84 -14.54 3.92
C VAL A 70 5.96 -14.44 2.89
N GLY A 71 5.62 -14.35 1.61
CA GLY A 71 6.59 -14.23 0.53
C GLY A 71 5.96 -13.77 -0.76
N GLU A 72 6.75 -13.77 -1.83
CA GLU A 72 6.35 -13.24 -3.13
C GLU A 72 5.25 -14.06 -3.80
N GLU A 73 5.24 -15.37 -3.59
CA GLU A 73 4.29 -16.25 -4.30
C GLU A 73 2.85 -15.87 -4.03
N ALA A 74 2.49 -15.71 -2.76
CA ALA A 74 1.13 -15.33 -2.38
C ALA A 74 0.77 -13.93 -2.89
N ALA A 75 1.69 -12.98 -2.75
CA ALA A 75 1.47 -11.61 -3.24
C ALA A 75 1.30 -11.59 -4.76
N ASN A 76 2.08 -12.37 -5.48
CA ASN A 76 1.99 -12.45 -6.94
C ASN A 76 0.68 -13.11 -7.38
N SER A 77 0.18 -14.10 -6.64
CA SER A 77 -1.12 -14.72 -6.90
C SER A 77 -2.26 -13.70 -6.75
N PHE A 78 -2.20 -12.86 -5.72
CA PHE A 78 -3.17 -11.78 -5.57
C PHE A 78 -3.09 -10.79 -6.73
N ARG A 79 -1.88 -10.41 -7.13
CA ARG A 79 -1.69 -9.50 -8.25
C ARG A 79 -2.26 -10.06 -9.55
N GLN A 80 -2.03 -11.35 -9.82
CA GLN A 80 -2.59 -12.01 -10.99
C GLN A 80 -4.11 -12.00 -10.97
N TRP A 81 -4.71 -12.28 -9.80
CA TRP A 81 -6.15 -12.18 -9.65
C TRP A 81 -6.65 -10.76 -9.92
N LEU A 82 -5.96 -9.74 -9.36
CA LEU A 82 -6.33 -8.34 -9.55
C LEU A 82 -6.32 -7.95 -11.03
N LEU A 83 -5.38 -8.51 -11.80
CA LEU A 83 -5.26 -8.25 -13.24
C LEU A 83 -6.19 -9.11 -14.08
N SER A 84 -6.87 -10.09 -13.49
CA SER A 84 -7.80 -10.96 -14.18
C SER A 84 -9.15 -10.28 -14.40
N PRO A 85 -10.03 -10.86 -15.25
CA PRO A 85 -11.40 -10.34 -15.39
C PRO A 85 -12.18 -10.29 -14.09
N GLU A 86 -11.95 -11.24 -13.18
CA GLU A 86 -12.64 -11.25 -11.87
C GLU A 86 -12.22 -10.07 -11.00
N GLY A 87 -10.96 -9.65 -11.09
CA GLY A 87 -10.43 -8.53 -10.32
C GLY A 87 -10.71 -7.16 -10.92
N GLU A 88 -11.23 -7.11 -12.16
CA GLU A 88 -11.42 -5.86 -12.87
C GLU A 88 -12.27 -4.83 -12.13
N PRO A 89 -13.43 -5.18 -11.55
CA PRO A 89 -14.24 -4.19 -10.85
C PRO A 89 -13.51 -3.50 -9.71
N LEU A 90 -12.75 -4.25 -8.91
CA LEU A 90 -11.94 -3.70 -7.82
C LEU A 90 -10.80 -2.85 -8.39
N ARG A 91 -10.06 -3.39 -9.35
CA ARG A 91 -8.93 -2.70 -9.98
C ARG A 91 -9.36 -1.39 -10.61
N ARG A 92 -10.45 -1.38 -11.35
CA ARG A 92 -10.94 -0.20 -12.06
C ARG A 92 -11.27 0.92 -11.10
N ARG A 93 -12.10 0.65 -10.10
CA ARG A 93 -12.49 1.67 -9.13
C ARG A 93 -11.28 2.18 -8.35
N TRP A 94 -10.40 1.26 -7.94
CA TRP A 94 -9.21 1.60 -7.18
C TRP A 94 -8.31 2.54 -8.00
N PHE A 95 -7.87 2.09 -9.17
CA PHE A 95 -6.88 2.82 -9.95
C PHE A 95 -7.44 4.06 -10.61
N ASP A 96 -8.72 4.07 -10.95
CA ASP A 96 -9.37 5.25 -11.53
C ASP A 96 -9.62 6.35 -10.48
N SER A 97 -9.57 6.02 -9.21
CA SER A 97 -9.85 6.96 -8.12
C SER A 97 -8.59 7.60 -7.53
N ILE A 98 -7.41 7.16 -7.93
CA ILE A 98 -6.15 7.61 -7.33
C ILE A 98 -5.23 8.24 -8.37
N THR A 99 -4.26 9.02 -7.87
CA THR A 99 -3.24 9.66 -8.68
C THR A 99 -1.90 9.60 -7.96
N ASP A 100 -0.81 9.80 -8.69
CA ASP A 100 0.56 9.72 -8.16
C ASP A 100 0.83 8.40 -7.47
N HIS A 101 0.39 7.32 -8.11
CA HIS A 101 0.44 5.97 -7.55
C HIS A 101 1.83 5.36 -7.73
N THR A 102 2.42 4.92 -6.62
CA THR A 102 3.69 4.20 -6.62
C THR A 102 3.53 2.93 -5.81
N VAL A 103 4.04 1.83 -6.34
CA VAL A 103 4.06 0.54 -5.63
C VAL A 103 5.48 0.24 -5.21
N LEU A 104 5.67 0.00 -3.92
CA LEU A 104 6.97 -0.31 -3.34
C LEU A 104 6.90 -1.69 -2.68
N ARG A 105 7.92 -2.51 -2.90
CA ARG A 105 8.00 -3.84 -2.33
C ARG A 105 9.30 -3.97 -1.56
N TYR A 106 9.18 -4.41 -0.31
CA TYR A 106 10.33 -4.60 0.58
C TYR A 106 10.33 -6.01 1.15
N VAL A 107 11.51 -6.61 1.22
CA VAL A 107 11.70 -7.90 1.90
C VAL A 107 12.62 -7.69 3.09
N ASP A 108 12.58 -8.61 4.02
CA ASP A 108 13.50 -8.55 5.17
C ASP A 108 14.94 -8.59 4.66
N TYR A 109 15.73 -7.63 5.08
CA TYR A 109 17.17 -7.65 4.79
C TYR A 109 17.85 -8.81 5.53
N GLU A 110 17.45 -8.98 6.78
CA GLU A 110 17.88 -10.09 7.64
C GLU A 110 16.80 -10.28 8.72
N PRO A 111 16.81 -11.41 9.45
CA PRO A 111 15.83 -11.62 10.51
C PRO A 111 15.83 -10.47 11.52
N ALA A 112 14.64 -10.15 12.04
CA ALA A 112 14.49 -9.12 13.04
C ALA A 112 15.37 -9.40 14.24
N ARG A 113 16.03 -8.37 14.74
CA ARG A 113 16.92 -8.46 15.89
C ARG A 113 16.21 -8.04 17.16
N VAL A 114 16.54 -8.74 18.24
CA VAL A 114 16.12 -8.30 19.56
C VAL A 114 17.12 -7.24 20.03
N VAL A 115 16.60 -6.06 20.36
CA VAL A 115 17.43 -5.00 20.93
C VAL A 115 17.49 -5.22 22.43
N THR A 116 18.70 -5.43 22.97
CA THR A 116 18.90 -5.63 24.40
C THR A 116 19.61 -4.42 25.00
N ASP A 117 19.39 -4.17 26.30
CA ASP A 117 19.97 -3.02 27.01
C ASP A 117 21.36 -3.33 27.60
N ASP A 118 22.01 -4.34 27.12
CA ASP A 118 23.36 -4.73 27.61
C ASP A 118 24.46 -3.81 27.10
#